data_ddf1faa7e9218e9ce942f113df679b78
#
_entry.id   ddf1faa7e9218e9ce942f113df679b78
#
_cell.length_a   1.000
_cell.length_b   1.000
_cell.length_c   1.000
_cell.angle_alpha   90.00
_cell.angle_beta   90.00
_cell.angle_gamma   90.00
#
_symmetry.space_group_name_H-M   'P 1'
#
loop_
_entity.id
_entity.type
_entity.pdbx_description
1 polymer ?
#
loop_
_entity_poly.entity_id
_entity_poly.type
_entity_poly.pdbx_seq_one_letter_code
_entity_poly.pdbx_strand_id
1 'polypeptide(L)'
;MELKENLSWFFAGLGLTSIGMAFLGDGKPYILPTAFLVVALGMLSIFVRQRILVVTAFAIATVTAVVNIMTGLPVLTDEEAIILYASQLFLEGKNPYLYSMAEAFSIYHVPFNVVTGTTSNSFMPSVYIYPPLSFVSVAVFHNLETVDVILAVLTFAYSFLERRENLFLASFFLNPALSYDFATGQELNLVAYSLAFIAVFNERFRYLLLGISADVKQFAVLIAILLVKFERQKLRKIAEFALPLLVSSIPFLSKQYLASVITITQPVAQQGISFSLLTAFGLPIPSFLYTVLQVALLAIILLFNNKKELAWGLPALTWIFSYRDLGYFAFYFALQYVVWTAEKDGEV
;
A
#
# COMPACT_ATOMS: atom_id res chain seq x y z
N MET A 1 25.39 3.05 15.63
CA MET A 1 24.15 3.51 16.31
C MET A 1 23.80 4.93 15.85
N GLU A 2 24.64 5.91 16.05
CA GLU A 2 24.39 7.33 15.73
C GLU A 2 23.97 7.61 14.27
N LEU A 3 24.58 6.97 13.26
CA LEU A 3 24.19 7.18 11.86
C LEU A 3 22.74 6.73 11.55
N LYS A 4 22.33 5.56 12.07
CA LYS A 4 20.96 5.06 11.83
C LYS A 4 19.93 5.92 12.55
N GLU A 5 20.22 6.38 13.75
CA GLU A 5 19.36 7.29 14.49
C GLU A 5 19.23 8.63 13.75
N ASN A 6 20.34 9.19 13.27
CA ASN A 6 20.34 10.41 12.48
C ASN A 6 19.52 10.27 11.20
N LEU A 7 19.67 9.13 10.48
CA LEU A 7 18.89 8.83 9.28
C LEU A 7 17.41 8.66 9.61
N SER A 8 17.08 8.04 10.75
CA SER A 8 15.69 7.86 11.17
C SER A 8 14.99 9.21 11.40
N TRP A 9 15.63 10.16 12.09
CA TRP A 9 15.10 11.52 12.28
C TRP A 9 15.00 12.28 10.94
N PHE A 10 16.01 12.17 10.11
CA PHE A 10 16.04 12.80 8.80
C PHE A 10 14.87 12.33 7.92
N PHE A 11 14.70 11.03 7.78
CA PHE A 11 13.62 10.47 6.97
C PHE A 11 12.24 10.66 7.59
N ALA A 12 12.11 10.67 8.91
CA ALA A 12 10.85 10.98 9.58
C ALA A 12 10.40 12.43 9.28
N GLY A 13 11.33 13.39 9.35
CA GLY A 13 11.04 14.77 9.00
C GLY A 13 10.66 14.94 7.53
N LEU A 14 11.35 14.24 6.63
CA LEU A 14 10.97 14.21 5.21
C LEU A 14 9.61 13.52 4.99
N GLY A 15 9.27 12.50 5.77
CA GLY A 15 7.96 11.84 5.71
C GLY A 15 6.82 12.78 6.10
N LEU A 16 6.97 13.53 7.19
CA LEU A 16 6.02 14.58 7.58
C LEU A 16 5.92 15.67 6.50
N THR A 17 7.06 16.08 5.92
CA THR A 17 7.08 17.02 4.81
C THR A 17 6.32 16.46 3.59
N SER A 18 6.49 15.17 3.27
CA SER A 18 5.76 14.50 2.19
C SER A 18 4.24 14.52 2.43
N ILE A 19 3.79 14.23 3.65
CA ILE A 19 2.36 14.34 4.03
C ILE A 19 1.85 15.77 3.82
N GLY A 20 2.57 16.77 4.32
CA GLY A 20 2.18 18.18 4.14
C GLY A 20 2.13 18.58 2.66
N MET A 21 3.07 18.11 1.84
CA MET A 21 3.10 18.36 0.39
C MET A 21 1.93 17.67 -0.33
N ALA A 22 1.50 16.49 0.11
CA ALA A 22 0.32 15.82 -0.44
C ALA A 22 -0.95 16.66 -0.20
N PHE A 23 -1.13 17.22 1.00
CA PHE A 23 -2.22 18.17 1.26
C PHE A 23 -2.13 19.46 0.43
N LEU A 24 -0.91 19.98 0.21
CA LEU A 24 -0.73 21.16 -0.66
C LEU A 24 -1.11 20.85 -2.11
N GLY A 25 -0.84 19.63 -2.57
CA GLY A 25 -1.21 19.14 -3.90
C GLY A 25 -2.74 19.06 -4.12
N ASP A 26 -3.53 18.83 -3.07
CA ASP A 26 -5.00 18.88 -3.10
C ASP A 26 -5.55 20.29 -3.37
N GLY A 27 -4.75 21.32 -3.04
CA GLY A 27 -5.01 22.71 -3.45
C GLY A 27 -6.19 23.40 -2.78
N LYS A 28 -6.83 22.79 -1.79
CA LYS A 28 -8.00 23.37 -1.10
C LYS A 28 -7.59 24.51 -0.14
N PRO A 29 -8.11 25.73 -0.29
CA PRO A 29 -7.63 26.89 0.46
C PRO A 29 -7.69 26.74 1.99
N TYR A 30 -8.68 26.01 2.51
CA TYR A 30 -8.90 25.87 3.95
C TYR A 30 -7.92 24.93 4.65
N ILE A 31 -7.24 24.02 3.91
CA ILE A 31 -6.20 23.16 4.48
C ILE A 31 -4.78 23.69 4.27
N LEU A 32 -4.58 24.68 3.40
CA LEU A 32 -3.24 25.21 3.10
C LEU A 32 -2.45 25.65 4.35
N PRO A 33 -3.04 26.40 5.32
CA PRO A 33 -2.30 26.83 6.50
C PRO A 33 -1.78 25.67 7.35
N THR A 34 -2.61 24.63 7.55
CA THR A 34 -2.22 23.44 8.33
C THR A 34 -1.23 22.58 7.56
N ALA A 35 -1.38 22.46 6.25
CA ALA A 35 -0.44 21.75 5.38
C ALA A 35 0.96 22.41 5.42
N PHE A 36 1.05 23.73 5.31
CA PHE A 36 2.32 24.46 5.46
C PHE A 36 2.92 24.27 6.86
N LEU A 37 2.09 24.25 7.91
CA LEU A 37 2.57 24.00 9.27
C LEU A 37 3.14 22.59 9.40
N VAL A 38 2.51 21.58 8.83
CA VAL A 38 3.04 20.18 8.80
C VAL A 38 4.39 20.13 8.09
N VAL A 39 4.53 20.78 6.92
CA VAL A 39 5.80 20.90 6.21
C VAL A 39 6.88 21.56 7.08
N ALA A 40 6.56 22.69 7.69
CA ALA A 40 7.50 23.44 8.53
C ALA A 40 7.97 22.62 9.75
N LEU A 41 7.04 21.97 10.46
CA LEU A 41 7.35 21.11 11.60
C LEU A 41 8.13 19.87 11.18
N GLY A 42 7.80 19.28 10.02
CA GLY A 42 8.55 18.18 9.43
C GLY A 42 10.01 18.56 9.16
N MET A 43 10.22 19.67 8.49
CA MET A 43 11.58 20.19 8.25
C MET A 43 12.31 20.53 9.55
N LEU A 44 11.63 21.17 10.52
CA LEU A 44 12.22 21.50 11.82
C LEU A 44 12.64 20.26 12.59
N SER A 45 11.87 19.17 12.52
CA SER A 45 12.15 17.93 13.24
C SER A 45 13.46 17.26 12.81
N ILE A 46 13.92 17.51 11.58
CA ILE A 46 15.22 17.03 11.08
C ILE A 46 16.38 17.58 11.92
N PHE A 47 16.27 18.86 12.32
CA PHE A 47 17.32 19.56 13.04
C PHE A 47 17.18 19.45 14.55
N VAL A 48 15.95 19.61 15.06
CA VAL A 48 15.68 19.69 16.51
C VAL A 48 15.57 18.32 17.16
N ARG A 49 15.14 17.30 16.40
CA ARG A 49 15.05 15.88 16.82
C ARG A 49 14.28 15.63 18.12
N GLN A 50 13.17 16.30 18.28
CA GLN A 50 12.30 16.16 19.45
C GLN A 50 11.02 15.40 19.09
N ARG A 51 10.72 14.34 19.85
CA ARG A 51 9.50 13.55 19.67
C ARG A 51 8.23 14.38 19.70
N ILE A 52 8.21 15.42 20.54
CA ILE A 52 7.04 16.30 20.64
C ILE A 52 6.73 17.01 19.32
N LEU A 53 7.74 17.41 18.55
CA LEU A 53 7.54 18.05 17.24
C LEU A 53 6.92 17.07 16.25
N VAL A 54 7.42 15.85 16.24
CA VAL A 54 6.94 14.77 15.35
C VAL A 54 5.49 14.43 15.69
N VAL A 55 5.17 14.25 16.97
CA VAL A 55 3.80 13.97 17.44
C VAL A 55 2.86 15.13 17.10
N THR A 56 3.30 16.37 17.34
CA THR A 56 2.49 17.55 17.03
C THR A 56 2.23 17.68 15.54
N ALA A 57 3.26 17.49 14.70
CA ALA A 57 3.12 17.54 13.25
C ALA A 57 2.16 16.46 12.73
N PHE A 58 2.28 15.22 13.22
CA PHE A 58 1.38 14.14 12.83
C PHE A 58 -0.05 14.35 13.33
N ALA A 59 -0.22 14.88 14.54
CA ALA A 59 -1.55 15.24 15.05
C ALA A 59 -2.22 16.34 14.20
N ILE A 60 -1.48 17.39 13.80
CA ILE A 60 -1.99 18.42 12.90
C ILE A 60 -2.33 17.81 11.53
N ALA A 61 -1.47 16.95 10.98
CA ALA A 61 -1.74 16.24 9.73
C ALA A 61 -3.02 15.41 9.83
N THR A 62 -3.22 14.68 10.94
CA THR A 62 -4.44 13.89 11.18
C THR A 62 -5.69 14.78 11.24
N VAL A 63 -5.64 15.89 11.95
CA VAL A 63 -6.76 16.86 11.99
C VAL A 63 -7.04 17.41 10.59
N THR A 64 -6.00 17.73 9.82
CA THR A 64 -6.13 18.19 8.43
C THR A 64 -6.81 17.13 7.55
N ALA A 65 -6.41 15.85 7.66
CA ALA A 65 -7.04 14.75 6.94
C ALA A 65 -8.54 14.62 7.32
N VAL A 66 -8.86 14.65 8.61
CA VAL A 66 -10.26 14.59 9.07
C VAL A 66 -11.10 15.76 8.52
N VAL A 67 -10.56 16.98 8.54
CA VAL A 67 -11.24 18.14 7.93
C VAL A 67 -11.44 17.93 6.44
N ASN A 68 -10.44 17.38 5.75
CA ASN A 68 -10.51 17.09 4.33
C ASN A 68 -11.62 16.08 4.02
N ILE A 69 -11.71 14.98 4.79
CA ILE A 69 -12.78 13.99 4.70
C ILE A 69 -14.18 14.63 4.90
N MET A 70 -14.32 15.46 5.94
CA MET A 70 -15.60 16.11 6.28
C MET A 70 -16.09 17.08 5.22
N THR A 71 -15.19 17.67 4.44
CA THR A 71 -15.52 18.62 3.36
C THR A 71 -15.80 17.93 2.03
N GLY A 72 -15.63 16.62 1.97
CA GLY A 72 -15.82 15.79 0.77
C GLY A 72 -14.63 15.87 -0.17
N LEU A 73 -14.17 14.71 -0.59
CA LEU A 73 -13.11 14.56 -1.58
C LEU A 73 -13.73 14.11 -2.91
N PRO A 74 -13.28 14.64 -4.04
CA PRO A 74 -13.63 14.06 -5.31
C PRO A 74 -12.92 12.72 -5.47
N VAL A 75 -13.55 11.74 -6.10
CA VAL A 75 -12.91 10.50 -6.51
C VAL A 75 -11.89 10.84 -7.61
N LEU A 76 -10.61 10.54 -7.34
CA LEU A 76 -9.50 10.97 -8.20
C LEU A 76 -8.86 9.84 -8.99
N THR A 77 -9.02 8.58 -8.56
CA THR A 77 -8.38 7.42 -9.18
C THR A 77 -9.40 6.38 -9.64
N ASP A 78 -9.00 5.57 -10.59
CA ASP A 78 -9.78 4.41 -11.03
C ASP A 78 -9.88 3.36 -9.93
N GLU A 79 -8.83 3.17 -9.12
CA GLU A 79 -8.82 2.24 -8.00
C GLU A 79 -9.86 2.65 -6.96
N GLU A 80 -9.89 3.92 -6.56
CA GLU A 80 -10.88 4.46 -5.63
C GLU A 80 -12.30 4.22 -6.12
N ALA A 81 -12.58 4.55 -7.39
CA ALA A 81 -13.90 4.39 -7.99
C ALA A 81 -14.39 2.94 -7.97
N ILE A 82 -13.54 1.98 -8.36
CA ILE A 82 -13.93 0.57 -8.40
C ILE A 82 -14.07 -0.03 -7.00
N ILE A 83 -13.30 0.42 -6.02
CA ILE A 83 -13.44 -0.03 -4.63
C ILE A 83 -14.74 0.51 -4.01
N LEU A 84 -15.05 1.80 -4.20
CA LEU A 84 -16.31 2.40 -3.74
C LEU A 84 -17.52 1.72 -4.38
N TYR A 85 -17.48 1.45 -5.68
CA TYR A 85 -18.57 0.76 -6.36
C TYR A 85 -18.72 -0.69 -5.89
N ALA A 86 -17.63 -1.42 -5.71
CA ALA A 86 -17.66 -2.76 -5.13
C ALA A 86 -18.22 -2.77 -3.71
N SER A 87 -17.86 -1.78 -2.90
CA SER A 87 -18.40 -1.55 -1.55
C SER A 87 -19.92 -1.32 -1.59
N GLN A 88 -20.41 -0.49 -2.52
CA GLN A 88 -21.85 -0.26 -2.71
C GLN A 88 -22.58 -1.56 -3.10
N LEU A 89 -22.07 -2.28 -4.09
CA LEU A 89 -22.64 -3.58 -4.49
C LEU A 89 -22.71 -4.56 -3.32
N PHE A 90 -21.66 -4.60 -2.51
CA PHE A 90 -21.61 -5.46 -1.32
C PHE A 90 -22.69 -5.07 -0.30
N LEU A 91 -22.90 -3.79 -0.01
CA LEU A 91 -23.95 -3.29 0.88
C LEU A 91 -25.35 -3.60 0.36
N GLU A 92 -25.52 -3.69 -0.96
CA GLU A 92 -26.76 -4.13 -1.62
C GLU A 92 -26.94 -5.66 -1.60
N GLY A 93 -26.04 -6.41 -0.97
CA GLY A 93 -26.08 -7.89 -0.92
C GLY A 93 -25.65 -8.56 -2.24
N LYS A 94 -25.00 -7.83 -3.12
CA LYS A 94 -24.51 -8.31 -4.41
C LYS A 94 -23.04 -8.74 -4.30
N ASN A 95 -22.65 -9.71 -5.11
CA ASN A 95 -21.24 -10.12 -5.21
C ASN A 95 -20.50 -9.24 -6.23
N PRO A 96 -19.56 -8.35 -5.80
CA PRO A 96 -18.90 -7.40 -6.71
C PRO A 96 -18.16 -8.04 -7.88
N TYR A 97 -17.66 -9.27 -7.71
CA TYR A 97 -16.93 -9.99 -8.76
C TYR A 97 -17.81 -10.45 -9.94
N LEU A 98 -19.12 -10.34 -9.82
CA LEU A 98 -20.07 -10.70 -10.88
C LEU A 98 -20.54 -9.50 -11.68
N TYR A 99 -20.12 -8.28 -11.34
CA TYR A 99 -20.56 -7.03 -11.96
C TYR A 99 -19.42 -6.36 -12.73
N SER A 100 -19.81 -5.60 -13.75
CA SER A 100 -18.85 -4.79 -14.52
C SER A 100 -18.41 -3.57 -13.69
N MET A 101 -17.11 -3.37 -13.56
CA MET A 101 -16.55 -2.18 -12.91
C MET A 101 -16.53 -0.95 -13.83
N ALA A 102 -16.88 -1.09 -15.10
CA ALA A 102 -16.97 0.05 -16.03
C ALA A 102 -18.00 1.10 -15.60
N GLU A 103 -19.05 0.67 -14.88
CA GLU A 103 -20.09 1.56 -14.34
C GLU A 103 -19.53 2.51 -13.26
N ALA A 104 -18.53 2.10 -12.52
CA ALA A 104 -17.90 2.90 -11.46
C ALA A 104 -17.40 4.25 -12.00
N PHE A 105 -16.76 4.25 -13.16
CA PHE A 105 -16.18 5.46 -13.74
C PHE A 105 -17.25 6.47 -14.15
N SER A 106 -18.41 6.02 -14.60
CA SER A 106 -19.54 6.88 -14.91
C SER A 106 -20.19 7.44 -13.64
N ILE A 107 -20.36 6.60 -12.61
CA ILE A 107 -21.00 6.97 -11.34
C ILE A 107 -20.18 8.01 -10.59
N TYR A 108 -18.86 7.80 -10.52
CA TYR A 108 -17.95 8.66 -9.77
C TYR A 108 -17.28 9.74 -10.62
N HIS A 109 -17.66 9.88 -11.89
CA HIS A 109 -17.15 10.90 -12.81
C HIS A 109 -15.62 10.91 -12.94
N VAL A 110 -14.99 9.72 -12.88
CA VAL A 110 -13.52 9.60 -13.01
C VAL A 110 -13.11 9.96 -14.42
N PRO A 111 -12.16 10.90 -14.59
CA PRO A 111 -11.67 11.27 -15.91
C PRO A 111 -11.06 10.08 -16.66
N PHE A 112 -11.44 9.91 -17.92
CA PHE A 112 -11.00 8.78 -18.72
C PHE A 112 -9.47 8.62 -18.82
N ASN A 113 -8.74 9.73 -18.77
CA ASN A 113 -7.29 9.76 -18.85
C ASN A 113 -6.56 9.24 -17.58
N VAL A 114 -7.24 9.11 -16.45
CA VAL A 114 -6.68 8.53 -15.23
C VAL A 114 -7.04 7.05 -15.05
N VAL A 115 -7.92 6.51 -15.90
CA VAL A 115 -8.28 5.09 -15.84
C VAL A 115 -7.15 4.24 -16.41
N THR A 116 -6.59 3.38 -15.55
CA THR A 116 -5.49 2.49 -15.92
C THR A 116 -5.92 1.53 -17.04
N GLY A 117 -5.15 1.48 -18.13
CA GLY A 117 -5.42 0.59 -19.26
C GLY A 117 -6.23 1.20 -20.36
N THR A 118 -6.61 2.48 -20.30
CA THR A 118 -7.20 3.20 -21.42
C THR A 118 -6.12 3.70 -22.38
N THR A 119 -5.77 2.90 -23.32
CA THR A 119 -5.18 3.39 -24.58
C THR A 119 -6.24 3.42 -25.65
N SER A 120 -5.91 3.93 -26.84
CA SER A 120 -6.76 4.14 -28.01
C SER A 120 -7.73 3.01 -28.36
N ASN A 121 -7.69 1.87 -27.67
CA ASN A 121 -8.50 0.68 -27.91
C ASN A 121 -9.51 0.37 -26.78
N SER A 122 -9.88 1.34 -25.94
CA SER A 122 -11.05 1.27 -25.04
C SER A 122 -11.14 0.04 -24.12
N PHE A 123 -10.06 -0.39 -23.48
CA PHE A 123 -10.14 -1.38 -22.43
C PHE A 123 -10.52 -0.70 -21.10
N MET A 124 -11.72 -0.95 -20.63
CA MET A 124 -12.12 -0.63 -19.26
C MET A 124 -11.98 -1.87 -18.38
N PRO A 125 -11.49 -1.77 -17.13
CA PRO A 125 -11.49 -2.90 -16.24
C PRO A 125 -12.93 -3.40 -16.06
N SER A 126 -13.21 -4.56 -16.66
CA SER A 126 -14.55 -5.15 -16.66
C SER A 126 -14.85 -5.92 -15.39
N VAL A 127 -13.84 -6.19 -14.56
CA VAL A 127 -13.96 -7.05 -13.38
C VAL A 127 -13.24 -6.42 -12.19
N TYR A 128 -13.73 -6.71 -10.98
CA TYR A 128 -13.06 -6.33 -9.75
C TYR A 128 -11.83 -7.22 -9.53
N ILE A 129 -10.68 -6.62 -9.25
CA ILE A 129 -9.37 -7.31 -9.23
C ILE A 129 -8.70 -7.35 -7.85
N TYR A 130 -9.25 -6.67 -6.85
CA TYR A 130 -8.68 -6.66 -5.50
C TYR A 130 -9.32 -7.73 -4.62
N PRO A 131 -8.63 -8.18 -3.54
CA PRO A 131 -9.19 -9.10 -2.57
C PRO A 131 -10.36 -8.50 -1.79
N PRO A 132 -11.20 -9.32 -1.13
CA PRO A 132 -12.46 -8.86 -0.53
C PRO A 132 -12.31 -7.82 0.57
N LEU A 133 -11.28 -7.87 1.42
CA LEU A 133 -11.13 -6.88 2.48
C LEU A 133 -10.92 -5.45 1.96
N SER A 134 -10.50 -5.27 0.71
CA SER A 134 -10.41 -3.94 0.10
C SER A 134 -11.75 -3.20 0.10
N PHE A 135 -12.81 -3.81 -0.42
CA PHE A 135 -14.14 -3.17 -0.44
C PHE A 135 -14.94 -3.37 0.87
N VAL A 136 -14.72 -4.47 1.59
CA VAL A 136 -15.41 -4.71 2.87
C VAL A 136 -15.00 -3.66 3.92
N SER A 137 -13.71 -3.32 4.00
CA SER A 137 -13.25 -2.27 4.90
C SER A 137 -13.90 -0.91 4.58
N VAL A 138 -14.00 -0.59 3.30
CA VAL A 138 -14.63 0.65 2.83
C VAL A 138 -16.15 0.62 3.06
N ALA A 139 -16.82 -0.53 2.91
CA ALA A 139 -18.24 -0.67 3.19
C ALA A 139 -18.58 -0.33 4.66
N VAL A 140 -17.68 -0.64 5.60
CA VAL A 140 -17.86 -0.33 7.02
C VAL A 140 -17.73 1.17 7.29
N PHE A 141 -16.80 1.86 6.63
CA PHE A 141 -16.46 3.25 6.88
C PHE A 141 -16.99 4.24 5.82
N HIS A 142 -17.57 3.73 4.74
CA HIS A 142 -18.17 4.47 3.62
C HIS A 142 -17.21 5.27 2.74
N ASN A 143 -15.92 5.33 3.07
CA ASN A 143 -14.89 5.94 2.22
C ASN A 143 -13.49 5.36 2.51
N LEU A 144 -12.58 5.48 1.55
CA LEU A 144 -11.21 4.98 1.67
C LEU A 144 -10.40 5.80 2.66
N GLU A 145 -10.54 7.12 2.62
CA GLU A 145 -9.77 8.07 3.43
C GLU A 145 -9.94 7.80 4.92
N THR A 146 -11.16 7.48 5.35
CA THR A 146 -11.42 7.15 6.75
C THR A 146 -10.68 5.89 7.17
N VAL A 147 -10.64 4.87 6.30
CA VAL A 147 -9.91 3.63 6.58
C VAL A 147 -8.41 3.91 6.70
N ASP A 148 -7.84 4.67 5.74
CA ASP A 148 -6.43 5.03 5.72
C ASP A 148 -6.02 5.84 6.96
N VAL A 149 -6.78 6.89 7.29
CA VAL A 149 -6.48 7.73 8.46
C VAL A 149 -6.59 6.94 9.77
N ILE A 150 -7.61 6.10 9.94
CA ILE A 150 -7.75 5.26 11.14
C ILE A 150 -6.55 4.32 11.28
N LEU A 151 -6.18 3.61 10.22
CA LEU A 151 -5.06 2.66 10.26
C LEU A 151 -3.72 3.39 10.45
N ALA A 152 -3.51 4.54 9.83
CA ALA A 152 -2.31 5.35 10.05
C ALA A 152 -2.20 5.82 11.50
N VAL A 153 -3.29 6.31 12.09
CA VAL A 153 -3.31 6.75 13.51
C VAL A 153 -3.04 5.59 14.46
N LEU A 154 -3.68 4.45 14.24
CA LEU A 154 -3.45 3.25 15.06
C LEU A 154 -2.00 2.75 14.93
N THR A 155 -1.44 2.76 13.72
CA THR A 155 -0.05 2.35 13.47
C THR A 155 0.94 3.35 14.06
N PHE A 156 0.65 4.65 13.96
CA PHE A 156 1.47 5.68 14.61
C PHE A 156 1.43 5.52 16.13
N ALA A 157 0.25 5.32 16.73
CA ALA A 157 0.12 5.08 18.16
C ALA A 157 0.90 3.82 18.61
N TYR A 158 0.77 2.72 17.87
CA TYR A 158 1.54 1.52 18.10
C TYR A 158 3.06 1.80 18.00
N SER A 159 3.50 2.44 16.95
CA SER A 159 4.91 2.77 16.73
C SER A 159 5.46 3.73 17.79
N PHE A 160 4.62 4.66 18.28
CA PHE A 160 4.96 5.58 19.37
C PHE A 160 5.16 4.84 20.70
N LEU A 161 4.30 3.88 21.03
CA LEU A 161 4.45 3.04 22.22
C LEU A 161 5.75 2.20 22.17
N GLU A 162 6.09 1.70 20.99
CA GLU A 162 7.30 0.93 20.72
C GLU A 162 8.56 1.81 20.47
N ARG A 163 8.43 3.15 20.59
CA ARG A 163 9.48 4.15 20.28
C ARG A 163 10.05 4.05 18.86
N ARG A 164 9.17 3.78 17.89
CA ARG A 164 9.49 3.54 16.47
C ARG A 164 8.74 4.47 15.52
N GLU A 165 8.15 5.54 16.06
CA GLU A 165 7.36 6.51 15.29
C GLU A 165 8.15 7.11 14.12
N ASN A 166 9.45 7.32 14.29
CA ASN A 166 10.32 7.83 13.25
C ASN A 166 10.42 6.86 12.06
N LEU A 167 10.39 5.53 12.31
CA LEU A 167 10.43 4.53 11.24
C LEU A 167 9.12 4.51 10.45
N PHE A 168 7.99 4.61 11.14
CA PHE A 168 6.69 4.71 10.48
C PHE A 168 6.59 5.96 9.61
N LEU A 169 6.98 7.11 10.14
CA LEU A 169 6.97 8.37 9.39
C LEU A 169 7.96 8.40 8.24
N ALA A 170 9.15 7.80 8.39
CA ALA A 170 10.11 7.65 7.30
C ALA A 170 9.50 6.95 6.08
N SER A 171 8.55 6.05 6.30
CA SER A 171 7.89 5.31 5.23
C SER A 171 7.11 6.21 4.27
N PHE A 172 6.56 7.32 4.74
CA PHE A 172 5.82 8.28 3.91
C PHE A 172 6.74 9.01 2.91
N PHE A 173 8.01 9.17 3.23
CA PHE A 173 9.00 9.67 2.28
C PHE A 173 9.49 8.59 1.32
N LEU A 174 9.78 7.39 1.85
CA LEU A 174 10.31 6.27 1.07
C LEU A 174 9.24 5.67 0.14
N ASN A 175 7.98 5.87 0.46
CA ASN A 175 6.83 5.54 -0.39
C ASN A 175 5.83 6.70 -0.40
N PRO A 176 5.98 7.67 -1.30
CA PRO A 176 5.11 8.86 -1.36
C PRO A 176 3.62 8.54 -1.59
N ALA A 177 3.27 7.38 -2.16
CA ALA A 177 1.88 6.96 -2.31
C ALA A 177 1.15 6.93 -0.95
N LEU A 178 1.85 6.55 0.15
CA LEU A 178 1.28 6.56 1.49
C LEU A 178 0.86 7.97 1.95
N SER A 179 1.59 9.00 1.52
CA SER A 179 1.26 10.41 1.81
C SER A 179 -0.01 10.86 1.09
N TYR A 180 -0.18 10.42 -0.17
CA TYR A 180 -1.39 10.70 -0.93
C TYR A 180 -2.59 9.94 -0.37
N ASP A 181 -2.44 8.66 -0.04
CA ASP A 181 -3.50 7.89 0.60
C ASP A 181 -3.95 8.53 1.91
N PHE A 182 -3.00 8.98 2.75
CA PHE A 182 -3.30 9.67 4.00
C PHE A 182 -4.01 11.02 3.81
N ALA A 183 -3.66 11.75 2.76
CA ALA A 183 -4.20 13.08 2.51
C ALA A 183 -5.52 13.06 1.74
N THR A 184 -5.70 12.10 0.83
CA THR A 184 -6.80 12.10 -0.16
C THR A 184 -7.48 10.75 -0.33
N GLY A 185 -7.00 9.65 0.30
CA GLY A 185 -7.63 8.33 0.25
C GLY A 185 -7.74 7.71 -1.15
N GLN A 186 -6.74 7.93 -2.00
CA GLN A 186 -6.81 7.51 -3.40
C GLN A 186 -6.73 6.00 -3.60
N GLU A 187 -6.02 5.31 -2.70
CA GLU A 187 -5.78 3.87 -2.76
C GLU A 187 -5.68 3.31 -1.33
N LEU A 188 -5.67 1.98 -1.19
CA LEU A 188 -5.50 1.30 0.10
C LEU A 188 -4.04 0.86 0.38
N ASN A 189 -3.04 1.54 -0.22
CA ASN A 189 -1.63 1.20 0.04
C ASN A 189 -1.26 1.44 1.50
N LEU A 190 -1.77 2.53 2.09
CA LEU A 190 -1.47 2.90 3.47
C LEU A 190 -2.04 1.87 4.46
N VAL A 191 -3.25 1.35 4.21
CA VAL A 191 -3.85 0.27 5.02
C VAL A 191 -2.98 -0.99 4.96
N ALA A 192 -2.67 -1.45 3.76
CA ALA A 192 -1.84 -2.63 3.57
C ALA A 192 -0.44 -2.45 4.18
N TYR A 193 0.17 -1.27 3.99
CA TYR A 193 1.47 -0.93 4.55
C TYR A 193 1.46 -0.92 6.08
N SER A 194 0.47 -0.29 6.69
CA SER A 194 0.32 -0.20 8.14
C SER A 194 0.28 -1.58 8.80
N LEU A 195 -0.48 -2.50 8.24
CA LEU A 195 -0.55 -3.89 8.71
C LEU A 195 0.79 -4.62 8.56
N ALA A 196 1.46 -4.45 7.41
CA ALA A 196 2.77 -5.04 7.18
C ALA A 196 3.86 -4.42 8.08
N PHE A 197 3.79 -3.11 8.36
CA PHE A 197 4.68 -2.43 9.30
C PHE A 197 4.54 -3.02 10.72
N ILE A 198 3.31 -3.18 11.21
CA ILE A 198 3.07 -3.82 12.52
C ILE A 198 3.60 -5.26 12.52
N ALA A 199 3.45 -5.99 11.40
CA ALA A 199 3.94 -7.36 11.26
C ALA A 199 5.46 -7.49 11.37
N VAL A 200 6.24 -6.44 11.03
CA VAL A 200 7.69 -6.42 11.23
C VAL A 200 8.02 -6.65 12.71
N PHE A 201 7.32 -5.97 13.62
CA PHE A 201 7.61 -5.95 15.04
C PHE A 201 6.79 -6.95 15.86
N ASN A 202 5.77 -7.55 15.29
CA ASN A 202 4.88 -8.48 15.98
C ASN A 202 5.08 -9.92 15.49
N GLU A 203 6.09 -10.61 16.01
CA GLU A 203 6.38 -11.99 15.60
C GLU A 203 5.22 -12.97 15.82
N ARG A 204 4.45 -12.77 16.90
CA ARG A 204 3.34 -13.65 17.25
C ARG A 204 2.25 -13.66 16.18
N PHE A 205 1.87 -12.46 15.69
CA PHE A 205 0.80 -12.28 14.72
C PHE A 205 1.30 -11.92 13.31
N ARG A 206 2.61 -12.02 13.07
CA ARG A 206 3.24 -11.61 11.80
C ARG A 206 2.51 -12.13 10.57
N TYR A 207 2.30 -13.43 10.48
CA TYR A 207 1.68 -14.03 9.31
C TYR A 207 0.19 -13.71 9.18
N LEU A 208 -0.53 -13.60 10.30
CA LEU A 208 -1.93 -13.15 10.29
C LEU A 208 -2.04 -11.70 9.77
N LEU A 209 -1.19 -10.80 10.26
CA LEU A 209 -1.16 -9.40 9.81
C LEU A 209 -0.75 -9.27 8.34
N LEU A 210 0.23 -10.03 7.89
CA LEU A 210 0.59 -10.10 6.47
C LEU A 210 -0.56 -10.67 5.63
N GLY A 211 -1.31 -11.64 6.14
CA GLY A 211 -2.49 -12.19 5.48
C GLY A 211 -3.60 -11.15 5.34
N ILE A 212 -3.89 -10.37 6.39
CA ILE A 212 -4.85 -9.27 6.34
C ILE A 212 -4.35 -8.17 5.38
N SER A 213 -3.07 -7.81 5.45
CA SER A 213 -2.45 -6.86 4.50
C SER A 213 -2.60 -7.31 3.05
N ALA A 214 -2.36 -8.61 2.78
CA ALA A 214 -2.51 -9.19 1.45
C ALA A 214 -3.97 -9.25 0.99
N ASP A 215 -4.92 -9.34 1.90
CA ASP A 215 -6.35 -9.35 1.63
C ASP A 215 -6.91 -7.93 1.37
N VAL A 216 -6.17 -6.91 1.73
CA VAL A 216 -6.41 -5.52 1.31
C VAL A 216 -5.74 -5.26 -0.04
N LYS A 217 -4.43 -5.51 -0.12
CA LYS A 217 -3.61 -5.39 -1.34
C LYS A 217 -2.53 -6.48 -1.38
N GLN A 218 -2.36 -7.14 -2.50
CA GLN A 218 -1.59 -8.40 -2.63
C GLN A 218 -0.09 -8.31 -2.32
N PHE A 219 0.47 -7.13 -2.04
CA PHE A 219 1.92 -6.93 -1.84
C PHE A 219 2.53 -7.85 -0.77
N ALA A 220 1.83 -8.04 0.34
CA ALA A 220 2.35 -8.85 1.44
C ALA A 220 2.50 -10.34 1.12
N VAL A 221 1.89 -10.84 0.03
CA VAL A 221 2.03 -12.24 -0.43
C VAL A 221 3.50 -12.59 -0.68
N LEU A 222 4.22 -11.74 -1.40
CA LEU A 222 5.62 -12.00 -1.76
C LEU A 222 6.52 -12.02 -0.53
N ILE A 223 6.27 -11.13 0.44
CA ILE A 223 6.98 -11.11 1.72
C ILE A 223 6.73 -12.42 2.47
N ALA A 224 5.47 -12.82 2.62
CA ALA A 224 5.11 -14.03 3.35
C ALA A 224 5.74 -15.29 2.74
N ILE A 225 5.74 -15.42 1.41
CA ILE A 225 6.39 -16.54 0.70
C ILE A 225 7.89 -16.60 1.03
N LEU A 226 8.59 -15.46 1.03
CA LEU A 226 10.02 -15.43 1.34
C LEU A 226 10.31 -15.70 2.81
N LEU A 227 9.48 -15.18 3.74
CA LEU A 227 9.65 -15.37 5.18
C LEU A 227 9.40 -16.83 5.61
N VAL A 228 8.42 -17.51 5.03
CA VAL A 228 8.09 -18.91 5.36
C VAL A 228 9.28 -19.84 5.17
N LYS A 229 10.21 -19.53 4.26
CA LYS A 229 11.45 -20.29 4.08
C LYS A 229 12.23 -20.48 5.39
N PHE A 230 12.23 -19.46 6.24
CA PHE A 230 13.02 -19.40 7.48
C PHE A 230 12.27 -19.95 8.69
N GLU A 231 11.00 -20.29 8.55
CA GLU A 231 10.18 -20.78 9.66
C GLU A 231 10.33 -22.28 9.90
N ARG A 232 10.33 -22.69 11.18
CA ARG A 232 10.35 -24.10 11.56
C ARG A 232 8.99 -24.77 11.31
N GLN A 233 7.88 -24.07 11.63
CA GLN A 233 6.51 -24.57 11.48
C GLN A 233 5.86 -24.01 10.22
N LYS A 234 6.43 -24.28 9.06
CA LYS A 234 6.03 -23.70 7.77
C LYS A 234 4.53 -23.82 7.49
N LEU A 235 3.95 -25.02 7.65
CA LEU A 235 2.53 -25.28 7.37
C LEU A 235 1.62 -24.42 8.28
N ARG A 236 1.97 -24.30 9.56
CA ARG A 236 1.22 -23.45 10.49
C ARG A 236 1.29 -21.98 10.05
N LYS A 237 2.47 -21.48 9.65
CA LYS A 237 2.66 -20.10 9.21
C LYS A 237 1.95 -19.82 7.89
N ILE A 238 1.91 -20.77 6.98
CA ILE A 238 1.09 -20.69 5.76
C ILE A 238 -0.39 -20.63 6.14
N ALA A 239 -0.85 -21.46 7.08
CA ALA A 239 -2.25 -21.45 7.52
C ALA A 239 -2.62 -20.13 8.22
N GLU A 240 -1.75 -19.58 9.10
CA GLU A 240 -1.94 -18.28 9.74
C GLU A 240 -2.06 -17.15 8.70
N PHE A 241 -1.24 -17.19 7.64
CA PHE A 241 -1.29 -16.22 6.54
C PHE A 241 -2.54 -16.39 5.67
N ALA A 242 -2.88 -17.63 5.31
CA ALA A 242 -4.00 -17.92 4.42
C ALA A 242 -5.38 -17.72 5.08
N LEU A 243 -5.46 -17.78 6.42
CA LEU A 243 -6.72 -17.72 7.15
C LEU A 243 -7.54 -16.46 6.82
N PRO A 244 -7.03 -15.23 6.89
CA PRO A 244 -7.80 -14.04 6.52
C PRO A 244 -8.32 -14.10 5.09
N LEU A 245 -7.44 -14.44 4.14
CA LEU A 245 -7.76 -14.56 2.72
C LEU A 245 -8.87 -15.57 2.46
N LEU A 246 -8.83 -16.72 3.14
CA LEU A 246 -9.87 -17.76 2.99
C LEU A 246 -11.20 -17.30 3.58
N VAL A 247 -11.17 -16.75 4.81
CA VAL A 247 -12.40 -16.34 5.51
C VAL A 247 -13.11 -15.23 4.74
N SER A 248 -12.40 -14.22 4.27
CA SER A 248 -12.97 -13.12 3.49
C SER A 248 -13.49 -13.57 2.14
N SER A 249 -12.82 -14.54 1.51
CA SER A 249 -13.12 -15.00 0.15
C SER A 249 -14.32 -15.95 0.08
N ILE A 250 -14.62 -16.72 1.14
CA ILE A 250 -15.70 -17.71 1.13
C ILE A 250 -17.03 -17.17 0.59
N PRO A 251 -17.52 -15.98 1.00
CA PRO A 251 -18.81 -15.47 0.53
C PRO A 251 -18.82 -15.12 -0.98
N PHE A 252 -17.65 -14.94 -1.58
CA PHE A 252 -17.47 -14.45 -2.95
C PHE A 252 -16.97 -15.51 -3.94
N LEU A 253 -16.77 -16.76 -3.47
CA LEU A 253 -16.23 -17.82 -4.31
C LEU A 253 -17.08 -18.03 -5.57
N SER A 254 -16.47 -17.75 -6.70
CA SER A 254 -17.06 -17.92 -8.03
C SER A 254 -15.93 -18.14 -9.04
N LYS A 255 -16.27 -18.58 -10.25
CA LYS A 255 -15.28 -18.67 -11.35
C LYS A 255 -14.69 -17.29 -11.65
N GLN A 256 -15.51 -16.25 -11.60
CA GLN A 256 -15.12 -14.86 -11.85
C GLN A 256 -14.16 -14.37 -10.76
N TYR A 257 -14.46 -14.65 -9.48
CA TYR A 257 -13.56 -14.30 -8.37
C TYR A 257 -12.17 -14.95 -8.55
N LEU A 258 -12.15 -16.27 -8.78
CA LEU A 258 -10.88 -17.00 -8.98
C LEU A 258 -10.13 -16.46 -10.21
N ALA A 259 -10.82 -16.21 -11.31
CA ALA A 259 -10.23 -15.61 -12.48
C ALA A 259 -9.68 -14.21 -12.17
N SER A 260 -10.39 -13.34 -11.47
CA SER A 260 -9.97 -11.97 -11.16
C SER A 260 -8.75 -11.92 -10.26
N VAL A 261 -8.74 -12.73 -9.21
CA VAL A 261 -7.64 -12.71 -8.22
C VAL A 261 -6.40 -13.42 -8.73
N ILE A 262 -6.56 -14.50 -9.51
CA ILE A 262 -5.43 -15.26 -10.06
C ILE A 262 -4.88 -14.62 -11.35
N THR A 263 -5.75 -14.04 -12.18
CA THR A 263 -5.35 -13.43 -13.47
C THR A 263 -4.95 -11.97 -13.38
N ILE A 264 -4.54 -11.48 -12.20
CA ILE A 264 -3.86 -10.19 -12.01
C ILE A 264 -2.74 -9.94 -13.03
N THR A 265 -2.31 -10.98 -13.70
CA THR A 265 -1.34 -10.95 -14.80
C THR A 265 -1.96 -10.61 -16.15
N GLN A 266 -3.22 -10.24 -16.22
CA GLN A 266 -3.85 -9.93 -17.51
C GLN A 266 -3.37 -8.61 -18.14
N PRO A 267 -3.53 -8.51 -19.47
CA PRO A 267 -2.93 -7.50 -20.34
C PRO A 267 -3.36 -6.05 -20.12
N VAL A 268 -4.18 -5.73 -19.13
CA VAL A 268 -4.42 -4.35 -18.65
C VAL A 268 -3.11 -3.58 -18.55
N ALA A 269 -2.11 -4.30 -18.25
CA ALA A 269 -0.76 -3.87 -18.11
C ALA A 269 -0.01 -3.53 -19.38
N GLN A 270 -0.44 -3.97 -20.51
CA GLN A 270 0.30 -3.73 -21.75
C GLN A 270 0.20 -2.31 -22.28
N GLN A 271 -0.66 -1.51 -21.72
CA GLN A 271 -1.08 -0.28 -22.36
C GLN A 271 -0.93 0.97 -21.51
N GLY A 272 -0.59 0.81 -20.24
CA GLY A 272 -0.52 1.94 -19.33
C GLY A 272 0.91 2.30 -18.95
N ILE A 273 1.03 3.32 -18.25
CA ILE A 273 2.16 3.96 -17.59
C ILE A 273 3.06 2.91 -16.87
N SER A 274 3.75 2.07 -17.60
CA SER A 274 4.64 1.09 -17.03
C SER A 274 6.09 1.50 -17.25
N PHE A 275 6.75 1.97 -16.20
CA PHE A 275 8.18 2.18 -16.15
C PHE A 275 8.87 0.96 -15.54
N SER A 276 8.77 -0.19 -16.19
CA SER A 276 9.72 -1.25 -15.91
C SER A 276 11.01 -1.01 -16.68
N LEU A 277 12.11 -1.61 -16.21
CA LEU A 277 13.39 -1.52 -16.91
C LEU A 277 13.25 -2.00 -18.37
N LEU A 278 12.41 -2.99 -18.63
CA LEU A 278 12.19 -3.56 -19.97
C LEU A 278 11.36 -2.63 -20.86
N THR A 279 10.35 -1.96 -20.31
CA THR A 279 9.57 -0.96 -21.07
C THR A 279 10.37 0.29 -21.34
N ALA A 280 11.24 0.70 -20.41
CA ALA A 280 12.17 1.81 -20.61
C ALA A 280 13.17 1.56 -21.77
N PHE A 281 13.51 0.30 -22.01
CA PHE A 281 14.35 -0.09 -23.16
C PHE A 281 13.56 -0.34 -24.46
N GLY A 282 12.23 -0.16 -24.44
CA GLY A 282 11.40 -0.32 -25.65
C GLY A 282 11.36 -1.73 -26.21
N LEU A 283 11.64 -2.75 -25.38
CA LEU A 283 11.66 -4.14 -25.83
C LEU A 283 10.22 -4.67 -25.97
N PRO A 284 9.81 -5.12 -27.15
CA PRO A 284 8.49 -5.71 -27.38
C PRO A 284 8.43 -7.12 -26.80
N ILE A 285 8.14 -7.22 -25.49
CA ILE A 285 8.06 -8.50 -24.80
C ILE A 285 6.58 -8.90 -24.66
N PRO A 286 6.17 -10.12 -25.05
CA PRO A 286 4.80 -10.60 -24.80
C PRO A 286 4.45 -10.57 -23.31
N SER A 287 3.22 -10.18 -22.98
CA SER A 287 2.77 -9.98 -21.59
C SER A 287 2.98 -11.19 -20.67
N PHE A 288 2.73 -12.39 -21.19
CA PHE A 288 2.92 -13.61 -20.39
C PHE A 288 4.39 -13.78 -19.96
N LEU A 289 5.35 -13.28 -20.76
CA LEU A 289 6.76 -13.42 -20.46
C LEU A 289 7.17 -12.54 -19.25
N TYR A 290 6.53 -11.39 -19.05
CA TYR A 290 6.74 -10.60 -17.82
C TYR A 290 6.41 -11.43 -16.58
N THR A 291 5.27 -12.09 -16.56
CA THR A 291 4.88 -12.96 -15.45
C THR A 291 5.86 -14.13 -15.26
N VAL A 292 6.27 -14.77 -16.34
CA VAL A 292 7.26 -15.86 -16.26
C VAL A 292 8.58 -15.36 -15.68
N LEU A 293 9.07 -14.20 -16.13
CA LEU A 293 10.32 -13.60 -15.63
C LEU A 293 10.21 -13.17 -14.16
N GLN A 294 9.07 -12.60 -13.75
CA GLN A 294 8.83 -12.26 -12.35
C GLN A 294 8.82 -13.49 -11.45
N VAL A 295 8.10 -14.54 -11.86
CA VAL A 295 8.05 -15.81 -11.12
C VAL A 295 9.42 -16.48 -11.07
N ALA A 296 10.16 -16.47 -12.17
CA ALA A 296 11.52 -17.01 -12.22
C ALA A 296 12.46 -16.23 -11.28
N LEU A 297 12.40 -14.90 -11.29
CA LEU A 297 13.20 -14.07 -10.39
C LEU A 297 12.82 -14.30 -8.93
N LEU A 298 11.52 -14.39 -8.62
CA LEU A 298 11.06 -14.71 -7.26
C LEU A 298 11.57 -16.10 -6.83
N ALA A 299 11.55 -17.09 -7.71
CA ALA A 299 12.11 -18.42 -7.42
C ALA A 299 13.63 -18.36 -7.17
N ILE A 300 14.37 -17.58 -7.95
CA ILE A 300 15.80 -17.34 -7.73
C ILE A 300 16.02 -16.69 -6.36
N ILE A 301 15.27 -15.64 -6.03
CA ILE A 301 15.35 -14.99 -4.72
C ILE A 301 15.06 -16.00 -3.60
N LEU A 302 14.01 -16.80 -3.75
CA LEU A 302 13.64 -17.82 -2.77
C LEU A 302 14.73 -18.86 -2.56
N LEU A 303 15.41 -19.29 -3.62
CA LEU A 303 16.48 -20.30 -3.56
C LEU A 303 17.75 -19.72 -2.91
N PHE A 304 18.18 -18.53 -3.32
CA PHE A 304 19.48 -17.97 -2.97
C PHE A 304 19.44 -17.05 -1.74
N ASN A 305 18.28 -16.49 -1.35
CA ASN A 305 18.20 -15.68 -0.15
C ASN A 305 18.39 -16.53 1.11
N ASN A 306 19.46 -16.27 1.85
CA ASN A 306 19.79 -16.93 3.12
C ASN A 306 19.64 -16.02 4.34
N LYS A 307 19.09 -14.82 4.15
CA LYS A 307 18.91 -13.81 5.20
C LYS A 307 17.43 -13.47 5.34
N LYS A 308 16.87 -13.75 6.53
CA LYS A 308 15.44 -13.51 6.84
C LYS A 308 15.07 -12.05 6.68
N GLU A 309 15.92 -11.17 7.11
CA GLU A 309 15.73 -9.72 7.08
C GLU A 309 15.58 -9.15 5.67
N LEU A 310 16.22 -9.77 4.67
CA LEU A 310 16.10 -9.35 3.27
C LEU A 310 14.76 -9.76 2.63
N ALA A 311 14.00 -10.65 3.26
CA ALA A 311 12.70 -11.10 2.74
C ALA A 311 11.67 -9.96 2.62
N TRP A 312 11.85 -8.86 3.32
CA TRP A 312 10.96 -7.70 3.31
C TRP A 312 11.18 -6.78 2.09
N GLY A 313 12.41 -6.69 1.61
CA GLY A 313 12.78 -5.80 0.50
C GLY A 313 13.02 -6.48 -0.83
N LEU A 314 13.52 -7.72 -0.82
CA LEU A 314 13.86 -8.44 -2.05
C LEU A 314 12.71 -8.57 -3.07
N PRO A 315 11.42 -8.64 -2.66
CA PRO A 315 10.34 -8.60 -3.64
C PRO A 315 10.36 -7.37 -4.55
N ALA A 316 10.96 -6.25 -4.10
CA ALA A 316 11.13 -5.07 -4.95
C ALA A 316 11.90 -5.35 -6.25
N LEU A 317 12.81 -6.32 -6.24
CA LEU A 317 13.59 -6.67 -7.44
C LEU A 317 12.72 -7.21 -8.58
N THR A 318 11.54 -7.75 -8.26
CA THR A 318 10.60 -8.23 -9.29
C THR A 318 10.07 -7.09 -10.15
N TRP A 319 10.22 -5.81 -9.70
CA TRP A 319 9.93 -4.63 -10.50
C TRP A 319 10.67 -4.61 -11.85
N ILE A 320 11.90 -5.14 -11.90
CA ILE A 320 12.70 -5.19 -13.14
C ILE A 320 11.90 -5.80 -14.30
N PHE A 321 11.07 -6.79 -14.00
CA PHE A 321 10.22 -7.49 -14.96
C PHE A 321 8.73 -7.17 -14.78
N SER A 322 8.41 -6.12 -14.00
CA SER A 322 7.02 -5.70 -13.83
C SER A 322 6.58 -4.80 -14.98
N TYR A 323 5.30 -4.82 -15.22
CA TYR A 323 4.62 -3.82 -16.02
C TYR A 323 4.03 -2.69 -15.16
N ARG A 324 4.10 -2.82 -13.85
CA ARG A 324 3.68 -1.77 -12.89
C ARG A 324 4.83 -0.81 -12.63
N ASP A 325 4.51 0.42 -12.29
CA ASP A 325 5.50 1.43 -11.99
C ASP A 325 6.28 1.16 -10.68
N LEU A 326 7.33 1.92 -10.46
CA LEU A 326 8.15 1.81 -9.25
C LEU A 326 7.36 2.11 -7.97
N GLY A 327 6.32 2.94 -8.04
CA GLY A 327 5.50 3.32 -6.89
C GLY A 327 4.95 2.12 -6.14
N TYR A 328 4.47 1.11 -6.87
CA TYR A 328 3.98 -0.14 -6.26
C TYR A 328 5.06 -0.92 -5.51
N PHE A 329 6.32 -0.80 -5.91
CA PHE A 329 7.44 -1.53 -5.29
C PHE A 329 8.11 -0.72 -4.17
N ALA A 330 7.81 0.57 -4.06
CA ALA A 330 8.25 1.41 -2.95
C ALA A 330 7.78 0.88 -1.59
N PHE A 331 6.68 0.14 -1.55
CA PHE A 331 6.19 -0.61 -0.39
C PHE A 331 7.28 -1.49 0.24
N TYR A 332 7.99 -2.25 -0.58
CA TYR A 332 9.04 -3.15 -0.11
C TYR A 332 10.32 -2.41 0.31
N PHE A 333 10.66 -1.33 -0.39
CA PHE A 333 11.82 -0.51 -0.02
C PHE A 333 11.62 0.15 1.34
N ALA A 334 10.43 0.70 1.58
CA ALA A 334 10.10 1.31 2.86
C ALA A 334 10.15 0.28 4.00
N LEU A 335 9.58 -0.92 3.82
CA LEU A 335 9.66 -2.00 4.82
C LEU A 335 11.08 -2.49 5.04
N GLN A 336 11.89 -2.62 3.98
CA GLN A 336 13.30 -3.02 4.13
C GLN A 336 14.10 -2.01 4.95
N TYR A 337 13.84 -0.72 4.74
CA TYR A 337 14.47 0.32 5.56
C TYR A 337 14.09 0.18 7.04
N VAL A 338 12.80 -0.08 7.34
CA VAL A 338 12.32 -0.31 8.69
C VAL A 338 13.05 -1.49 9.34
N VAL A 339 13.09 -2.64 8.66
CA VAL A 339 13.77 -3.85 9.14
C VAL A 339 15.27 -3.61 9.34
N TRP A 340 15.94 -3.03 8.35
CA TRP A 340 17.37 -2.73 8.43
C TRP A 340 17.72 -1.81 9.59
N THR A 341 16.84 -0.88 9.94
CA THR A 341 17.06 0.04 11.06
C THR A 341 16.81 -0.67 12.40
N ALA A 342 15.78 -1.50 12.47
CA ALA A 342 15.37 -2.22 13.68
C ALA A 342 16.33 -3.37 14.10
N GLU A 343 16.99 -4.02 13.14
CA GLU A 343 17.84 -5.21 13.42
C GLU A 343 18.99 -5.00 14.42
N LYS A 344 19.53 -3.79 14.52
CA LYS A 344 20.64 -3.52 15.45
C LYS A 344 20.22 -3.44 16.91
N ASP A 345 18.93 -3.31 17.17
CA ASP A 345 18.42 -3.26 18.53
C ASP A 345 18.17 -4.67 19.10
N GLY A 346 18.49 -5.73 18.32
CA GLY A 346 18.35 -7.13 18.72
C GLY A 346 16.91 -7.65 18.79
N GLU A 347 15.99 -6.97 18.11
CA GLU A 347 14.54 -7.14 18.29
C GLU A 347 13.78 -7.67 17.05
N VAL A 348 14.48 -8.10 15.98
CA VAL A 348 13.83 -8.66 14.76
C VAL A 348 14.31 -10.05 14.43
#